data_2d653f85fe83bd7ab973b2871e91170f
#
_entry.id   2d653f85fe83bd7ab973b2871e91170f
#
_cell.length_a   1.000
_cell.length_b   1.000
_cell.length_c   1.000
_cell.angle_alpha   90.00
_cell.angle_beta   90.00
_cell.angle_gamma   90.00
#
_symmetry.space_group_name_H-M   'P 1'
#
loop_
_entity.id
_entity.type
_entity.pdbx_description
1 polymer ?
#
loop_
_entity_poly.entity_id
_entity_poly.type
_entity_poly.pdbx_seq_one_letter_code
_entity_poly.pdbx_strand_id
1 'polypeptide(L)'
;GKKSPAALLYCLDSHDYSTVEGIDGYGWFTQDQIRWYRDRSAAYTGANGGKPLPALAFFHIALPEYVAAWRNPDNTHIGRAAEDECPGELNPGMFAAMVESGDVTGVFVGHDHDIDYVVAEKGIALGYGRFSGDDTTYNNLRPGVRLLVLTEGERGFETWIHERDGRIVDHVEFRDGRISKVKNSN
;
A
#
# COMPACT_ATOMS: atom_id res chain seq x y z
N GLY A 1 -14.36 9.58 -24.06
CA GLY A 1 -13.99 9.20 -22.70
C GLY A 1 -14.57 10.16 -21.69
N LYS A 2 -14.83 9.72 -20.47
CA LYS A 2 -15.29 10.59 -19.37
C LYS A 2 -14.23 11.67 -19.10
N LYS A 3 -14.65 12.88 -18.82
CA LYS A 3 -13.76 14.01 -18.52
C LYS A 3 -13.14 13.97 -17.12
N SER A 4 -13.62 13.06 -16.22
CA SER A 4 -13.16 12.90 -14.84
C SER A 4 -12.64 11.46 -14.63
N PRO A 5 -11.56 11.27 -13.87
CA PRO A 5 -11.08 9.94 -13.50
C PRO A 5 -12.10 9.25 -12.57
N ALA A 6 -12.14 7.91 -12.62
CA ALA A 6 -12.94 7.11 -11.69
C ALA A 6 -12.15 6.77 -10.41
N ALA A 7 -10.83 6.68 -10.52
CA ALA A 7 -9.89 6.43 -9.43
C ALA A 7 -8.55 7.09 -9.74
N LEU A 8 -7.69 7.23 -8.73
CA LEU A 8 -6.34 7.77 -8.86
C LEU A 8 -5.31 6.69 -8.49
N LEU A 9 -4.19 6.67 -9.18
CA LEU A 9 -3.04 5.84 -8.84
C LEU A 9 -1.84 6.76 -8.63
N TYR A 10 -1.37 6.88 -7.39
CA TYR A 10 -0.17 7.62 -7.03
C TYR A 10 1.03 6.70 -7.07
N CYS A 11 1.91 6.87 -8.04
CA CYS A 11 3.20 6.18 -8.09
C CYS A 11 4.25 7.15 -7.55
N LEU A 12 4.81 6.83 -6.40
CA LEU A 12 5.68 7.71 -5.63
C LEU A 12 7.08 7.11 -5.50
N ASP A 13 8.09 7.96 -5.43
CA ASP A 13 9.46 7.57 -5.15
C ASP A 13 9.70 7.61 -3.63
N SER A 14 9.95 6.46 -3.03
CA SER A 14 10.29 6.33 -1.60
C SER A 14 11.78 6.48 -1.32
N HIS A 15 12.56 6.86 -2.33
CA HIS A 15 14.01 6.95 -2.31
C HIS A 15 14.72 5.59 -2.11
N ASP A 16 16.01 5.65 -1.83
CA ASP A 16 16.92 4.54 -1.56
C ASP A 16 17.47 4.68 -0.13
N TYR A 17 18.78 4.58 0.08
CA TYR A 17 19.39 4.83 1.38
C TYR A 17 19.32 6.29 1.81
N SER A 18 19.39 6.52 3.13
CA SER A 18 19.52 7.87 3.67
C SER A 18 20.78 8.57 3.14
N THR A 19 20.61 9.83 2.75
CA THR A 19 21.74 10.70 2.36
C THR A 19 22.06 11.74 3.45
N VAL A 20 21.43 11.63 4.61
CA VAL A 20 21.61 12.55 5.72
C VAL A 20 22.71 12.02 6.64
N GLU A 21 23.75 12.83 6.87
CA GLU A 21 24.86 12.46 7.75
C GLU A 21 24.39 12.11 9.16
N GLY A 22 24.83 10.97 9.66
CA GLY A 22 24.46 10.46 10.99
C GLY A 22 23.12 9.74 11.07
N ILE A 23 22.45 9.53 9.93
CA ILE A 23 21.27 8.69 9.84
C ILE A 23 21.56 7.55 8.86
N ASP A 24 21.78 6.36 9.39
CA ASP A 24 21.97 5.14 8.60
C ASP A 24 20.60 4.55 8.21
N GLY A 25 20.59 3.60 7.26
CA GLY A 25 19.39 2.91 6.81
C GLY A 25 18.71 3.58 5.62
N TYR A 26 17.40 3.36 5.49
CA TYR A 26 16.65 3.80 4.31
C TYR A 26 16.13 5.24 4.41
N GLY A 27 16.02 5.88 3.23
CA GLY A 27 15.44 7.20 3.07
C GLY A 27 13.94 7.24 3.35
N TRP A 28 13.36 8.40 3.24
CA TRP A 28 11.94 8.67 3.53
C TRP A 28 11.39 9.72 2.58
N PHE A 29 10.07 9.86 2.53
CA PHE A 29 9.43 10.92 1.76
C PHE A 29 9.84 12.31 2.23
N THR A 30 10.18 13.19 1.31
CA THR A 30 10.52 14.58 1.62
C THR A 30 9.27 15.45 1.80
N GLN A 31 9.42 16.59 2.44
CA GLN A 31 8.29 17.51 2.70
C GLN A 31 7.68 18.09 1.42
N ASP A 32 8.45 18.22 0.35
CA ASP A 32 7.97 18.67 -0.95
C ASP A 32 7.16 17.57 -1.68
N GLN A 33 7.52 16.29 -1.53
CA GLN A 33 6.71 15.18 -2.01
C GLN A 33 5.36 15.10 -1.29
N ILE A 34 5.36 15.28 0.04
CA ILE A 34 4.13 15.29 0.85
C ILE A 34 3.25 16.47 0.44
N ARG A 35 3.84 17.64 0.23
CA ARG A 35 3.11 18.82 -0.25
C ARG A 35 2.53 18.58 -1.64
N TRP A 36 3.32 18.04 -2.56
CA TRP A 36 2.86 17.69 -3.91
C TRP A 36 1.67 16.73 -3.86
N TYR A 37 1.73 15.70 -3.03
CA TYR A 37 0.62 14.76 -2.85
C TYR A 37 -0.65 15.48 -2.36
N ARG A 38 -0.54 16.30 -1.30
CA ARG A 38 -1.67 17.08 -0.77
C ARG A 38 -2.29 17.99 -1.83
N ASP A 39 -1.46 18.68 -2.59
CA ASP A 39 -1.91 19.59 -3.67
C ASP A 39 -2.65 18.80 -4.77
N ARG A 40 -2.15 17.64 -5.15
CA ARG A 40 -2.82 16.78 -6.16
C ARG A 40 -4.15 16.24 -5.65
N SER A 41 -4.17 15.69 -4.45
CA SER A 41 -5.39 15.20 -3.80
C SER A 41 -6.46 16.31 -3.70
N ALA A 42 -6.09 17.48 -3.21
CA ALA A 42 -6.99 18.63 -3.10
C ALA A 42 -7.53 19.08 -4.46
N ALA A 43 -6.67 19.12 -5.50
CA ALA A 43 -7.08 19.52 -6.84
C ALA A 43 -8.10 18.54 -7.45
N TYR A 44 -7.86 17.22 -7.32
CA TYR A 44 -8.82 16.21 -7.81
C TYR A 44 -10.11 16.19 -6.99
N THR A 45 -10.02 16.35 -5.68
CA THR A 45 -11.19 16.47 -4.79
C THR A 45 -12.04 17.69 -5.18
N GLY A 46 -11.40 18.85 -5.40
CA GLY A 46 -12.10 20.06 -5.85
C GLY A 46 -12.76 19.88 -7.21
N ALA A 47 -12.06 19.27 -8.18
CA ALA A 47 -12.61 18.97 -9.49
C ALA A 47 -13.76 17.94 -9.46
N ASN A 48 -13.85 17.13 -8.41
CA ASN A 48 -14.91 16.14 -8.17
C ASN A 48 -16.02 16.66 -7.23
N GLY A 49 -16.22 17.97 -7.17
CA GLY A 49 -17.28 18.57 -6.36
C GLY A 49 -17.07 18.46 -4.85
N GLY A 50 -15.82 18.47 -4.39
CA GLY A 50 -15.43 18.39 -3.00
C GLY A 50 -15.44 16.97 -2.40
N LYS A 51 -15.65 15.94 -3.23
CA LYS A 51 -15.61 14.53 -2.80
C LYS A 51 -14.30 13.88 -3.22
N PRO A 52 -13.50 13.32 -2.29
CA PRO A 52 -12.28 12.59 -2.65
C PRO A 52 -12.58 11.41 -3.57
N LEU A 53 -11.82 11.28 -4.65
CA LEU A 53 -11.84 10.08 -5.49
C LEU A 53 -11.15 8.93 -4.76
N PRO A 54 -11.57 7.66 -4.96
CA PRO A 54 -10.80 6.54 -4.44
C PRO A 54 -9.41 6.53 -5.08
N ALA A 55 -8.39 6.35 -4.26
CA ALA A 55 -7.01 6.33 -4.72
C ALA A 55 -6.23 5.15 -4.12
N LEU A 56 -5.26 4.65 -4.88
CA LEU A 56 -4.22 3.74 -4.41
C LEU A 56 -2.87 4.41 -4.54
N ALA A 57 -1.98 4.19 -3.57
CA ALA A 57 -0.59 4.64 -3.62
C ALA A 57 0.36 3.46 -3.76
N PHE A 58 1.40 3.63 -4.57
CA PHE A 58 2.42 2.63 -4.86
C PHE A 58 3.81 3.24 -4.71
N PHE A 59 4.67 2.59 -3.96
CA PHE A 59 6.08 2.93 -3.81
C PHE A 59 6.86 1.72 -3.30
N HIS A 60 8.19 1.83 -3.17
CA HIS A 60 9.02 0.67 -2.90
C HIS A 60 9.21 0.38 -1.42
N ILE A 61 9.73 1.33 -0.64
CA ILE A 61 10.09 1.15 0.77
C ILE A 61 8.89 1.50 1.65
N ALA A 62 8.53 0.59 2.56
CA ALA A 62 7.37 0.73 3.42
C ALA A 62 7.42 1.98 4.33
N LEU A 63 6.26 2.46 4.74
CA LEU A 63 6.14 3.48 5.77
C LEU A 63 6.28 2.84 7.16
N PRO A 64 6.78 3.57 8.19
CA PRO A 64 6.87 3.06 9.56
C PRO A 64 5.53 2.54 10.13
N GLU A 65 4.40 3.02 9.62
CA GLU A 65 3.07 2.59 10.02
C GLU A 65 2.77 1.12 9.69
N TYR A 66 3.46 0.52 8.71
CA TYR A 66 3.31 -0.91 8.39
C TYR A 66 3.71 -1.78 9.59
N VAL A 67 4.85 -1.49 10.20
CA VAL A 67 5.35 -2.19 11.40
C VAL A 67 4.36 -2.09 12.56
N ALA A 68 3.85 -0.88 12.82
CA ALA A 68 2.90 -0.65 13.90
C ALA A 68 1.57 -1.36 13.64
N ALA A 69 1.07 -1.30 12.41
CA ALA A 69 -0.19 -1.93 12.01
C ALA A 69 -0.11 -3.47 12.06
N TRP A 70 1.00 -4.06 11.59
CA TRP A 70 1.22 -5.50 11.64
C TRP A 70 1.35 -6.03 13.06
N ARG A 71 2.03 -5.30 13.95
CA ARG A 71 2.23 -5.70 15.35
C ARG A 71 1.01 -5.48 16.26
N ASN A 72 0.00 -4.74 15.78
CA ASN A 72 -1.22 -4.50 16.56
C ASN A 72 -2.12 -5.74 16.53
N PRO A 73 -2.32 -6.47 17.67
CA PRO A 73 -3.12 -7.69 17.71
C PRO A 73 -4.62 -7.46 17.45
N ASP A 74 -5.10 -6.22 17.55
CA ASP A 74 -6.49 -5.87 17.30
C ASP A 74 -6.80 -5.72 15.80
N ASN A 75 -5.76 -5.65 14.95
CA ASN A 75 -5.93 -5.59 13.52
C ASN A 75 -6.17 -6.97 12.90
N THR A 76 -6.99 -7.00 11.85
CA THR A 76 -7.09 -8.19 10.99
C THR A 76 -5.85 -8.26 10.10
N HIS A 77 -5.17 -9.41 10.12
CA HIS A 77 -3.99 -9.69 9.30
C HIS A 77 -4.31 -10.77 8.26
N ILE A 78 -4.01 -10.53 6.99
CA ILE A 78 -4.17 -11.52 5.92
C ILE A 78 -2.88 -11.55 5.10
N GLY A 79 -2.25 -12.71 4.99
CA GLY A 79 -0.93 -12.89 4.40
C GLY A 79 0.14 -13.21 5.42
N ARG A 80 1.40 -12.92 5.15
CA ARG A 80 2.55 -13.35 5.94
C ARG A 80 3.60 -12.24 6.05
N ALA A 81 4.35 -12.28 7.17
CA ALA A 81 5.64 -11.64 7.32
C ALA A 81 6.62 -12.73 7.76
N ALA A 82 7.52 -13.13 6.87
CA ALA A 82 8.54 -14.15 7.13
C ALA A 82 9.94 -13.53 7.31
N GLU A 83 10.01 -12.21 7.32
CA GLU A 83 11.15 -11.37 7.69
C GLU A 83 10.65 -10.11 8.41
N ASP A 84 11.56 -9.31 8.97
CA ASP A 84 11.20 -8.02 9.57
C ASP A 84 11.02 -6.96 8.47
N GLU A 85 10.08 -6.04 8.69
CA GLU A 85 9.91 -4.89 7.81
C GLU A 85 11.08 -3.91 7.94
N CYS A 86 11.52 -3.38 6.80
CA CYS A 86 12.61 -2.40 6.72
C CYS A 86 12.11 -1.04 6.20
N PRO A 87 11.35 -0.27 6.99
CA PRO A 87 10.85 1.04 6.57
C PRO A 87 11.96 2.10 6.56
N GLY A 88 11.64 3.27 6.00
CA GLY A 88 12.50 4.45 6.14
C GLY A 88 12.70 4.87 7.60
N GLU A 89 13.90 5.36 7.89
CA GLU A 89 14.34 5.68 9.27
C GLU A 89 13.54 6.81 9.93
N LEU A 90 13.06 7.76 9.15
CA LEU A 90 12.25 8.85 9.68
C LEU A 90 10.82 8.80 9.13
N ASN A 91 9.88 9.24 9.96
CA ASN A 91 8.49 9.40 9.57
C ASN A 91 8.14 10.87 9.34
N PRO A 92 8.19 11.38 8.10
CA PRO A 92 7.90 12.78 7.80
C PRO A 92 6.40 13.10 7.73
N GLY A 93 5.51 12.10 7.86
CA GLY A 93 4.06 12.28 7.92
C GLY A 93 3.31 12.03 6.60
N MET A 94 3.84 11.26 5.68
CA MET A 94 3.13 10.90 4.43
C MET A 94 1.83 10.13 4.72
N PHE A 95 1.84 9.17 5.66
CA PHE A 95 0.64 8.45 6.05
C PHE A 95 -0.43 9.39 6.65
N ALA A 96 -0.03 10.28 7.54
CA ALA A 96 -0.93 11.29 8.10
C ALA A 96 -1.54 12.17 6.99
N ALA A 97 -0.75 12.56 6.00
CA ALA A 97 -1.24 13.31 4.85
C ALA A 97 -2.31 12.54 4.06
N MET A 98 -2.13 11.22 3.86
CA MET A 98 -3.12 10.36 3.19
C MET A 98 -4.41 10.22 4.00
N VAL A 99 -4.30 10.02 5.31
CA VAL A 99 -5.47 9.94 6.23
C VAL A 99 -6.26 11.25 6.21
N GLU A 100 -5.59 12.40 6.30
CA GLU A 100 -6.23 13.71 6.31
C GLU A 100 -6.86 14.09 4.96
N SER A 101 -6.23 13.71 3.84
CA SER A 101 -6.76 13.95 2.49
C SER A 101 -7.98 13.07 2.18
N GLY A 102 -8.04 11.86 2.73
CA GLY A 102 -9.18 10.96 2.66
C GLY A 102 -9.45 10.34 1.29
N ASP A 103 -8.55 10.46 0.32
CA ASP A 103 -8.66 9.86 -1.01
C ASP A 103 -8.03 8.46 -1.09
N VAL A 104 -6.87 8.25 -0.44
CA VAL A 104 -6.16 6.97 -0.47
C VAL A 104 -6.90 5.92 0.35
N THR A 105 -7.24 4.81 -0.29
CA THR A 105 -7.90 3.65 0.32
C THR A 105 -6.95 2.47 0.51
N GLY A 106 -5.83 2.45 -0.22
CA GLY A 106 -4.80 1.42 -0.11
C GLY A 106 -3.42 1.93 -0.49
N VAL A 107 -2.42 1.44 0.21
CA VAL A 107 -1.00 1.67 -0.06
C VAL A 107 -0.35 0.33 -0.30
N PHE A 108 0.43 0.20 -1.38
CA PHE A 108 1.09 -1.04 -1.74
C PHE A 108 2.58 -0.81 -1.97
N VAL A 109 3.39 -1.64 -1.33
CA VAL A 109 4.85 -1.52 -1.29
C VAL A 109 5.52 -2.83 -1.70
N GLY A 110 6.83 -2.81 -1.86
CA GLY A 110 7.70 -3.95 -2.10
C GLY A 110 8.80 -4.01 -1.05
N HIS A 111 10.06 -4.05 -1.49
CA HIS A 111 11.28 -4.00 -0.68
C HIS A 111 11.57 -5.28 0.11
N ASP A 112 10.72 -5.61 1.08
CA ASP A 112 10.86 -6.81 1.92
C ASP A 112 10.31 -8.01 1.13
N HIS A 113 11.18 -8.96 0.76
CA HIS A 113 10.88 -9.98 -0.24
C HIS A 113 9.98 -11.10 0.29
N ASP A 114 10.11 -11.41 1.58
CA ASP A 114 9.35 -12.47 2.23
C ASP A 114 8.16 -11.95 3.05
N ILE A 115 7.60 -10.80 2.62
CA ILE A 115 6.38 -10.21 3.16
C ILE A 115 5.33 -10.07 2.05
N ASP A 116 4.08 -10.43 2.36
CA ASP A 116 2.97 -10.31 1.43
C ASP A 116 1.62 -9.98 2.10
N TYR A 117 1.65 -9.56 3.34
CA TYR A 117 0.41 -9.29 4.07
C TYR A 117 -0.37 -8.07 3.55
N VAL A 118 -1.63 -8.01 3.98
CA VAL A 118 -2.48 -6.81 3.99
C VAL A 118 -3.03 -6.64 5.40
N VAL A 119 -2.97 -5.43 5.92
CA VAL A 119 -3.55 -5.01 7.20
C VAL A 119 -4.24 -3.66 7.01
N ALA A 120 -5.30 -3.36 7.77
CA ALA A 120 -5.95 -2.05 7.71
C ALA A 120 -5.54 -1.19 8.92
N GLU A 121 -5.13 0.04 8.65
CA GLU A 121 -4.78 1.04 9.67
C GLU A 121 -5.43 2.38 9.34
N LYS A 122 -6.14 2.99 10.30
CA LYS A 122 -6.83 4.29 10.13
C LYS A 122 -7.68 4.41 8.85
N GLY A 123 -8.32 3.31 8.43
CA GLY A 123 -9.18 3.31 7.24
C GLY A 123 -8.44 3.19 5.90
N ILE A 124 -7.15 2.88 5.91
CA ILE A 124 -6.33 2.62 4.73
C ILE A 124 -5.80 1.18 4.81
N ALA A 125 -5.89 0.43 3.72
CA ALA A 125 -5.24 -0.87 3.62
C ALA A 125 -3.74 -0.67 3.34
N LEU A 126 -2.90 -1.30 4.13
CA LEU A 126 -1.45 -1.36 3.97
C LEU A 126 -1.08 -2.76 3.48
N GLY A 127 -0.58 -2.87 2.27
CA GLY A 127 -0.28 -4.16 1.65
C GLY A 127 1.12 -4.23 1.07
N TYR A 128 1.73 -5.40 1.17
CA TYR A 128 2.94 -5.73 0.42
C TYR A 128 2.60 -6.41 -0.90
N GLY A 129 3.40 -6.13 -1.93
CA GLY A 129 3.43 -6.91 -3.15
C GLY A 129 3.98 -8.33 -2.90
N ARG A 130 4.13 -9.09 -3.97
CA ARG A 130 4.84 -10.37 -3.94
C ARG A 130 5.98 -10.27 -4.95
N PHE A 131 7.18 -10.72 -4.59
CA PHE A 131 8.27 -10.79 -5.54
C PHE A 131 7.92 -11.75 -6.71
N SER A 132 8.36 -11.41 -7.91
CA SER A 132 8.06 -12.18 -9.13
C SER A 132 9.27 -12.89 -9.73
N GLY A 133 10.49 -12.52 -9.30
CA GLY A 133 11.75 -13.12 -9.77
C GLY A 133 12.03 -14.47 -9.13
N ASP A 134 13.01 -15.20 -9.71
CA ASP A 134 13.49 -16.48 -9.17
C ASP A 134 14.68 -16.32 -8.20
N ASP A 135 15.46 -15.27 -8.37
CA ASP A 135 16.63 -14.96 -7.53
C ASP A 135 16.26 -13.93 -6.47
N THR A 136 15.67 -14.41 -5.38
CA THR A 136 15.47 -13.62 -4.17
C THR A 136 16.38 -14.12 -3.06
N THR A 137 16.69 -13.23 -2.12
CA THR A 137 17.64 -13.50 -1.04
C THR A 137 17.13 -14.56 -0.07
N TYR A 138 15.82 -14.65 0.17
CA TYR A 138 15.26 -15.44 1.28
C TYR A 138 14.46 -16.65 0.84
N ASN A 139 13.67 -16.60 -0.21
CA ASN A 139 12.91 -17.72 -0.78
C ASN A 139 11.91 -18.43 0.15
N ASN A 140 11.39 -17.74 1.18
CA ASN A 140 10.38 -18.32 2.07
C ASN A 140 8.98 -18.30 1.46
N LEU A 141 8.72 -17.38 0.56
CA LEU A 141 7.46 -17.28 -0.19
C LEU A 141 7.65 -17.74 -1.64
N ARG A 142 6.59 -18.19 -2.29
CA ARG A 142 6.64 -18.55 -3.71
C ARG A 142 6.54 -17.30 -4.57
N PRO A 143 7.27 -17.22 -5.71
CA PRO A 143 7.14 -16.13 -6.65
C PRO A 143 5.69 -15.95 -7.13
N GLY A 144 5.28 -14.71 -7.31
CA GLY A 144 3.94 -14.38 -7.75
C GLY A 144 3.78 -12.88 -7.99
N VAL A 145 2.54 -12.45 -8.12
CA VAL A 145 2.18 -11.05 -8.24
C VAL A 145 0.95 -10.76 -7.39
N ARG A 146 0.88 -9.57 -6.82
CA ARG A 146 -0.35 -9.06 -6.22
C ARG A 146 -1.21 -8.43 -7.31
N LEU A 147 -2.44 -8.89 -7.42
CA LEU A 147 -3.47 -8.31 -8.29
C LEU A 147 -4.39 -7.41 -7.48
N LEU A 148 -4.85 -6.34 -8.12
CA LEU A 148 -5.77 -5.37 -7.53
C LEU A 148 -6.91 -5.14 -8.53
N VAL A 149 -8.14 -5.20 -8.04
CA VAL A 149 -9.34 -4.94 -8.83
C VAL A 149 -10.09 -3.75 -8.25
N LEU A 150 -10.23 -2.71 -9.05
CA LEU A 150 -11.03 -1.53 -8.74
C LEU A 150 -12.33 -1.59 -9.53
N THR A 151 -13.45 -1.32 -8.87
CA THR A 151 -14.76 -1.20 -9.50
C THR A 151 -15.15 0.27 -9.60
N GLU A 152 -15.47 0.73 -10.81
CA GLU A 152 -15.89 2.12 -11.00
C GLU A 152 -17.13 2.45 -10.16
N GLY A 153 -17.06 3.56 -9.42
CA GLY A 153 -18.11 4.02 -8.51
C GLY A 153 -18.01 3.48 -7.09
N GLU A 154 -17.08 2.56 -6.82
CA GLU A 154 -16.83 2.05 -5.48
C GLU A 154 -15.53 2.62 -4.90
N ARG A 155 -15.48 2.75 -3.56
CA ARG A 155 -14.26 3.15 -2.86
C ARG A 155 -13.42 1.97 -2.39
N GLY A 156 -14.02 0.77 -2.38
CA GLY A 156 -13.35 -0.47 -2.04
C GLY A 156 -12.55 -1.04 -3.21
N PHE A 157 -11.85 -2.11 -2.93
CA PHE A 157 -11.15 -2.92 -3.92
C PHE A 157 -11.01 -4.36 -3.45
N GLU A 158 -10.68 -5.25 -4.38
CA GLU A 158 -10.25 -6.60 -4.07
C GLU A 158 -8.78 -6.77 -4.43
N THR A 159 -8.08 -7.62 -3.69
CA THR A 159 -6.67 -7.94 -3.96
C THR A 159 -6.35 -9.38 -3.55
N TRP A 160 -5.47 -10.03 -4.31
CA TRP A 160 -4.97 -11.37 -3.99
C TRP A 160 -3.56 -11.55 -4.54
N ILE A 161 -2.88 -12.60 -4.07
CA ILE A 161 -1.64 -13.06 -4.68
C ILE A 161 -1.97 -14.14 -5.71
N HIS A 162 -1.48 -13.97 -6.92
CA HIS A 162 -1.46 -14.99 -7.95
C HIS A 162 -0.04 -15.56 -8.02
N GLU A 163 0.14 -16.74 -7.50
CA GLU A 163 1.44 -17.42 -7.50
C GLU A 163 1.79 -17.93 -8.90
N ARG A 164 3.06 -18.08 -9.18
CA ARG A 164 3.59 -18.51 -10.49
C ARG A 164 3.04 -19.86 -10.96
N ASP A 165 2.69 -20.75 -10.04
CA ASP A 165 2.07 -22.05 -10.33
C ASP A 165 0.55 -21.99 -10.59
N GLY A 166 -0.02 -20.78 -10.63
CA GLY A 166 -1.44 -20.54 -10.90
C GLY A 166 -2.33 -20.53 -9.66
N ARG A 167 -1.79 -20.74 -8.46
CA ARG A 167 -2.60 -20.66 -7.23
C ARG A 167 -2.95 -19.23 -6.88
N ILE A 168 -4.17 -19.06 -6.39
CA ILE A 168 -4.63 -17.80 -5.81
C ILE A 168 -4.65 -17.96 -4.30
N VAL A 169 -3.91 -17.07 -3.61
CA VAL A 169 -3.85 -17.08 -2.14
C VAL A 169 -4.15 -15.69 -1.59
N ASP A 170 -4.59 -15.67 -0.34
CA ASP A 170 -4.83 -14.45 0.44
C ASP A 170 -5.69 -13.41 -0.30
N HIS A 171 -6.86 -13.87 -0.75
CA HIS A 171 -7.86 -13.01 -1.37
C HIS A 171 -8.52 -12.13 -0.30
N VAL A 172 -8.39 -10.83 -0.47
CA VAL A 172 -8.81 -9.78 0.46
C VAL A 172 -9.82 -8.88 -0.25
N GLU A 173 -10.92 -8.59 0.42
CA GLU A 173 -11.80 -7.46 0.12
C GLU A 173 -11.48 -6.33 1.10
N PHE A 174 -11.26 -5.11 0.58
CA PHE A 174 -11.23 -3.88 1.37
C PHE A 174 -12.51 -3.10 1.14
N ARG A 175 -13.24 -2.83 2.22
CA ARG A 175 -14.50 -2.07 2.18
C ARG A 175 -14.69 -1.30 3.49
N ASP A 176 -15.11 -0.05 3.40
CA ASP A 176 -15.41 0.81 4.56
C ASP A 176 -14.29 0.89 5.60
N GLY A 177 -13.04 0.99 5.13
CA GLY A 177 -11.86 1.12 5.97
C GLY A 177 -11.40 -0.17 6.66
N ARG A 178 -11.92 -1.33 6.23
CA ARG A 178 -11.62 -2.65 6.81
C ARG A 178 -11.25 -3.65 5.74
N ILE A 179 -10.48 -4.65 6.14
CA ILE A 179 -10.20 -5.81 5.29
C ILE A 179 -10.95 -7.04 5.79
N SER A 180 -11.30 -7.91 4.87
CA SER A 180 -11.85 -9.23 5.15
C SER A 180 -11.31 -10.26 4.17
N LYS A 181 -11.17 -11.51 4.61
CA LYS A 181 -10.75 -12.60 3.73
C LYS A 181 -11.95 -13.07 2.89
N VAL A 182 -11.80 -13.03 1.57
CA VAL A 182 -12.81 -13.59 0.67
C VAL A 182 -12.70 -15.12 0.72
N LYS A 183 -13.82 -15.79 0.98
CA LYS A 183 -13.89 -17.25 0.91
C LYS A 183 -13.92 -17.65 -0.56
N ASN A 184 -12.93 -18.42 -1.01
CA ASN A 184 -12.99 -19.01 -2.32
C ASN A 184 -14.24 -19.89 -2.39
N SER A 185 -15.17 -19.58 -3.28
CA SER A 185 -16.25 -20.49 -3.64
C SER A 185 -15.59 -21.67 -4.37
N ASN A 186 -15.64 -22.84 -3.77
CA ASN A 186 -15.22 -24.10 -4.39
C ASN A 186 -16.08 -24.39 -5.63
#